data_576793044439367323eac25364bf5638
#
_entry.id   576793044439367323eac25364bf5638
#
_cell.length_a   1.000
_cell.length_b   1.000
_cell.length_c   1.000
_cell.angle_alpha   90.00
_cell.angle_beta   90.00
_cell.angle_gamma   90.00
#
_symmetry.space_group_name_H-M   'P 1'
#
loop_
_entity.id
_entity.type
_entity.pdbx_description
1 polymer ?
#
loop_
_entity_poly.entity_id
_entity_poly.type
_entity_poly.pdbx_seq_one_letter_code
_entity_poly.pdbx_strand_id
1 'polypeptide(L)'
;MRRGPQNARCSADDSRPPRRAPARSRAGFMLLELLIVVAIILVLTVLYWGSGTESREHRQRAACQQNLQGIYMALKIYADQQSGRFPVVTGAQTAAEALDVLVPQYTVDTSVFVCPASKDRPLPPGESIRKHRISYAYYMGRLDAGGTEVLMSDWQVDTSSKTSGQLVFSTSGQAPGNNHGNTGGTLLFTDGHADWCPPRAPGSLAFTQPVVLLNP
;
A
#
# COMPACT_ATOMS: atom_id res chain seq x y z
N MET A 1 19.39 -35.02 -98.82
CA MET A 1 19.30 -36.50 -98.70
C MET A 1 19.00 -36.87 -97.25
N ARG A 2 18.03 -37.75 -97.05
CA ARG A 2 17.63 -38.57 -95.92
C ARG A 2 16.66 -37.93 -94.91
N ARG A 3 15.46 -38.48 -95.07
CA ARG A 3 14.30 -38.47 -94.20
C ARG A 3 14.59 -39.23 -92.89
N GLY A 4 14.06 -38.81 -91.79
CA GLY A 4 13.96 -39.58 -90.55
C GLY A 4 12.54 -39.43 -89.93
N PRO A 5 12.06 -40.43 -89.22
CA PRO A 5 10.58 -40.67 -89.16
C PRO A 5 9.92 -39.95 -88.01
N GLN A 6 8.59 -39.76 -88.21
CA GLN A 6 7.61 -39.30 -87.26
C GLN A 6 7.36 -40.35 -86.15
N ASN A 7 7.37 -39.96 -84.89
CA ASN A 7 6.89 -40.77 -83.82
C ASN A 7 5.62 -40.13 -83.26
N ALA A 8 4.51 -40.79 -83.49
CA ALA A 8 3.21 -40.53 -82.89
C ALA A 8 3.26 -40.79 -81.37
N ARG A 9 2.90 -39.84 -80.59
CA ARG A 9 2.63 -40.05 -79.15
C ARG A 9 1.10 -40.10 -78.90
N CYS A 10 0.69 -41.21 -78.35
CA CYS A 10 -0.64 -41.41 -77.82
C CYS A 10 -0.96 -40.38 -76.71
N SER A 11 -2.08 -39.69 -76.88
CA SER A 11 -2.72 -38.95 -75.77
C SER A 11 -3.28 -39.93 -74.78
N ALA A 12 -2.75 -39.92 -73.57
CA ALA A 12 -3.36 -40.55 -72.42
C ALA A 12 -4.40 -39.57 -71.85
N ASP A 13 -5.62 -39.97 -71.88
CA ASP A 13 -6.79 -39.32 -71.25
C ASP A 13 -6.65 -39.44 -69.73
N ASP A 14 -6.25 -38.34 -69.05
CA ASP A 14 -6.15 -38.26 -67.60
C ASP A 14 -7.44 -37.71 -67.01
N SER A 15 -8.51 -38.53 -67.07
CA SER A 15 -9.79 -38.27 -66.42
C SER A 15 -9.71 -38.56 -64.92
N ARG A 16 -9.00 -37.70 -64.15
CA ARG A 16 -9.11 -37.71 -62.69
C ARG A 16 -10.33 -36.94 -62.23
N PRO A 17 -11.21 -37.57 -61.42
CA PRO A 17 -12.34 -36.85 -60.89
C PRO A 17 -11.88 -35.75 -59.89
N PRO A 18 -12.55 -34.57 -59.82
CA PRO A 18 -12.20 -33.52 -58.94
C PRO A 18 -12.26 -33.97 -57.48
N ARG A 19 -11.13 -33.83 -56.75
CA ARG A 19 -11.13 -34.05 -55.30
C ARG A 19 -12.08 -33.06 -54.67
N ARG A 20 -13.20 -33.54 -54.16
CA ARG A 20 -14.10 -32.78 -53.28
C ARG A 20 -13.32 -32.33 -52.07
N ALA A 21 -13.12 -31.00 -51.94
CA ALA A 21 -12.62 -30.40 -50.71
C ALA A 21 -13.58 -30.75 -49.54
N PRO A 22 -13.04 -31.10 -48.35
CA PRO A 22 -13.91 -31.38 -47.24
C PRO A 22 -14.71 -30.13 -46.90
N ALA A 23 -16.02 -30.25 -46.88
CA ALA A 23 -16.92 -29.20 -46.44
C ALA A 23 -16.51 -28.84 -44.97
N ARG A 24 -15.99 -27.63 -44.76
CA ARG A 24 -15.82 -27.08 -43.42
C ARG A 24 -17.21 -27.03 -42.78
N SER A 25 -17.50 -27.97 -41.88
CA SER A 25 -18.64 -27.88 -41.00
C SER A 25 -18.53 -26.58 -40.23
N ARG A 26 -19.35 -25.60 -40.53
CA ARG A 26 -19.57 -24.46 -39.63
C ARG A 26 -20.24 -25.05 -38.41
N ALA A 27 -19.44 -25.29 -37.35
CA ALA A 27 -19.97 -25.60 -36.04
C ALA A 27 -20.84 -24.41 -35.65
N GLY A 28 -22.13 -24.53 -35.75
CA GLY A 28 -23.07 -23.56 -35.21
C GLY A 28 -22.92 -23.59 -33.68
N PHE A 29 -22.62 -22.46 -33.08
CA PHE A 29 -22.65 -22.33 -31.64
C PHE A 29 -24.03 -22.74 -31.12
N MET A 30 -24.09 -23.78 -30.30
CA MET A 30 -25.32 -24.16 -29.66
C MET A 30 -25.74 -23.08 -28.65
N LEU A 31 -27.02 -22.75 -28.61
CA LEU A 31 -27.57 -21.75 -27.69
C LEU A 31 -27.19 -22.06 -26.22
N LEU A 32 -27.10 -23.35 -25.91
CA LEU A 32 -26.61 -23.85 -24.62
C LEU A 32 -25.13 -23.43 -24.31
N GLU A 33 -24.25 -23.51 -25.31
CA GLU A 33 -22.82 -23.14 -25.14
C GLU A 33 -22.69 -21.65 -24.89
N LEU A 34 -23.43 -20.80 -25.59
CA LEU A 34 -23.48 -19.37 -25.33
C LEU A 34 -24.00 -19.06 -23.91
N LEU A 35 -25.05 -19.78 -23.47
CA LEU A 35 -25.63 -19.59 -22.15
C LEU A 35 -24.63 -19.95 -21.04
N ILE A 36 -23.88 -21.04 -21.21
CA ILE A 36 -22.83 -21.43 -20.26
C ILE A 36 -21.72 -20.37 -20.18
N VAL A 37 -21.26 -19.85 -21.32
CA VAL A 37 -20.24 -18.81 -21.38
C VAL A 37 -20.71 -17.54 -20.66
N VAL A 38 -21.93 -17.09 -20.91
CA VAL A 38 -22.52 -15.93 -20.23
C VAL A 38 -22.63 -16.16 -18.73
N ALA A 39 -23.06 -17.35 -18.29
CA ALA A 39 -23.14 -17.70 -16.88
C ALA A 39 -21.77 -17.65 -16.21
N ILE A 40 -20.74 -18.19 -16.85
CA ILE A 40 -19.37 -18.14 -16.33
C ILE A 40 -18.86 -16.68 -16.22
N ILE A 41 -19.11 -15.86 -17.25
CA ILE A 41 -18.72 -14.45 -17.23
C ILE A 41 -19.43 -13.71 -16.09
N LEU A 42 -20.71 -13.94 -15.86
CA LEU A 42 -21.45 -13.33 -14.75
C LEU A 42 -20.88 -13.74 -13.38
N VAL A 43 -20.59 -15.03 -13.20
CA VAL A 43 -19.97 -15.51 -11.97
C VAL A 43 -18.59 -14.86 -11.75
N LEU A 44 -17.76 -14.82 -12.78
CA LEU A 44 -16.43 -14.20 -12.69
C LEU A 44 -16.50 -12.69 -12.42
N THR A 45 -17.45 -11.97 -13.01
CA THR A 45 -17.63 -10.53 -12.75
C THR A 45 -18.08 -10.26 -11.33
N VAL A 46 -18.98 -11.05 -10.76
CA VAL A 46 -19.40 -10.93 -9.36
C VAL A 46 -18.23 -11.19 -8.40
N LEU A 47 -17.44 -12.23 -8.65
CA LEU A 47 -16.26 -12.55 -7.83
C LEU A 47 -15.19 -11.46 -7.94
N TYR A 48 -14.98 -10.88 -9.12
CA TYR A 48 -13.99 -9.84 -9.35
C TYR A 48 -14.38 -8.51 -8.69
N TRP A 49 -15.64 -8.11 -8.71
CA TRP A 49 -16.11 -6.88 -8.10
C TRP A 49 -16.24 -6.96 -6.58
N GLY A 50 -16.51 -8.14 -6.02
CA GLY A 50 -16.69 -8.33 -4.58
C GLY A 50 -15.43 -8.23 -3.73
N SER A 51 -14.23 -8.39 -4.31
CA SER A 51 -12.96 -8.47 -3.55
C SER A 51 -12.10 -7.19 -3.55
N GLY A 52 -12.55 -6.10 -4.22
CA GLY A 52 -11.71 -4.96 -4.51
C GLY A 52 -11.43 -4.01 -3.35
N THR A 53 -12.38 -3.74 -2.47
CA THR A 53 -12.30 -2.71 -1.43
C THR A 53 -11.56 -3.18 -0.17
N GLU A 54 -11.88 -4.33 0.36
CA GLU A 54 -11.20 -4.91 1.52
C GLU A 54 -9.71 -5.17 1.24
N SER A 55 -9.40 -5.72 0.06
CA SER A 55 -8.02 -5.94 -0.37
C SER A 55 -7.20 -4.63 -0.47
N ARG A 56 -7.83 -3.51 -0.83
CA ARG A 56 -7.17 -2.21 -0.89
C ARG A 56 -6.87 -1.67 0.50
N GLU A 57 -7.81 -1.73 1.43
CA GLU A 57 -7.61 -1.27 2.81
C GLU A 57 -6.51 -2.08 3.51
N HIS A 58 -6.52 -3.41 3.39
CA HIS A 58 -5.47 -4.26 3.95
C HIS A 58 -4.09 -3.91 3.41
N ARG A 59 -3.97 -3.66 2.10
CA ARG A 59 -2.70 -3.22 1.49
C ARG A 59 -2.26 -1.85 2.00
N GLN A 60 -3.18 -0.90 2.16
CA GLN A 60 -2.86 0.42 2.70
C GLN A 60 -2.41 0.35 4.17
N ARG A 61 -3.07 -0.47 5.00
CA ARG A 61 -2.66 -0.72 6.39
C ARG A 61 -1.25 -1.32 6.45
N ALA A 62 -0.99 -2.38 5.68
CA ALA A 62 0.33 -3.01 5.61
C ALA A 62 1.42 -2.02 5.14
N ALA A 63 1.12 -1.19 4.14
CA ALA A 63 2.06 -0.18 3.66
C ALA A 63 2.33 0.92 4.71
N CYS A 64 1.31 1.36 5.48
CA CYS A 64 1.53 2.30 6.59
C CYS A 64 2.37 1.69 7.71
N GLN A 65 2.16 0.40 8.04
CA GLN A 65 3.02 -0.31 8.99
C GLN A 65 4.46 -0.37 8.51
N GLN A 66 4.70 -0.69 7.23
CA GLN A 66 6.04 -0.70 6.63
C GLN A 66 6.69 0.68 6.67
N ASN A 67 5.95 1.76 6.38
CA ASN A 67 6.44 3.12 6.47
C ASN A 67 6.89 3.46 7.90
N LEU A 68 6.05 3.18 8.90
CA LEU A 68 6.40 3.40 10.31
C LEU A 68 7.63 2.59 10.73
N GLN A 69 7.75 1.34 10.27
CA GLN A 69 8.96 0.54 10.50
C GLN A 69 10.19 1.12 9.80
N GLY A 70 10.03 1.69 8.59
CA GLY A 70 11.09 2.41 7.90
C GLY A 70 11.57 3.64 8.68
N ILE A 71 10.65 4.42 9.22
CA ILE A 71 10.98 5.55 10.10
C ILE A 71 11.65 5.05 11.40
N TYR A 72 11.15 3.96 11.98
CA TYR A 72 11.74 3.35 13.16
C TYR A 72 13.21 2.98 12.98
N MET A 73 13.58 2.42 11.82
CA MET A 73 14.98 2.11 11.51
C MET A 73 15.86 3.37 11.54
N ALA A 74 15.39 4.47 10.97
CA ALA A 74 16.11 5.75 11.03
C ALA A 74 16.20 6.30 12.46
N LEU A 75 15.10 6.23 13.23
CA LEU A 75 15.06 6.60 14.65
C LEU A 75 16.01 5.76 15.49
N LYS A 76 16.10 4.47 15.23
CA LYS A 76 17.00 3.55 15.94
C LYS A 76 18.45 3.87 15.67
N ILE A 77 18.82 4.09 14.40
CA ILE A 77 20.20 4.50 14.05
C ILE A 77 20.55 5.84 14.71
N TYR A 78 19.61 6.79 14.76
CA TYR A 78 19.80 8.05 15.47
C TYR A 78 20.00 7.80 16.98
N ALA A 79 19.15 7.01 17.63
CA ALA A 79 19.21 6.73 19.05
C ALA A 79 20.50 6.03 19.44
N ASP A 80 21.01 5.10 18.64
CA ASP A 80 22.29 4.42 18.86
C ASP A 80 23.47 5.43 18.89
N GLN A 81 23.40 6.53 18.14
CA GLN A 81 24.39 7.62 18.15
C GLN A 81 24.15 8.65 19.26
N GLN A 82 22.95 8.70 19.83
CA GLN A 82 22.52 9.68 20.82
C GLN A 82 22.28 9.07 22.20
N SER A 83 23.04 8.02 22.56
CA SER A 83 22.99 7.35 23.87
C SER A 83 21.57 6.85 24.23
N GLY A 84 20.88 6.26 23.25
CA GLY A 84 19.54 5.69 23.42
C GLY A 84 18.40 6.73 23.46
N ARG A 85 18.62 7.91 22.91
CA ARG A 85 17.60 8.97 22.90
C ARG A 85 17.05 9.17 21.49
N PHE A 86 15.75 9.08 21.36
CA PHE A 86 15.08 9.49 20.15
C PHE A 86 15.09 11.03 20.00
N PRO A 87 14.86 11.57 18.78
CA PRO A 87 14.95 13.01 18.52
C PRO A 87 14.10 13.85 19.48
N VAL A 88 14.72 14.87 20.07
CA VAL A 88 14.04 15.90 20.86
C VAL A 88 14.45 17.27 20.33
N VAL A 89 13.49 18.01 19.81
CA VAL A 89 13.70 19.36 19.27
C VAL A 89 12.95 20.37 20.14
N THR A 90 13.67 21.21 20.82
CA THR A 90 13.07 22.23 21.69
C THR A 90 12.23 23.20 20.86
N GLY A 91 10.97 23.38 21.23
CA GLY A 91 10.05 24.28 20.56
C GLY A 91 9.38 23.71 19.31
N ALA A 92 9.60 22.43 18.97
CA ALA A 92 8.88 21.79 17.89
C ALA A 92 7.37 21.78 18.18
N GLN A 93 6.58 22.20 17.20
CA GLN A 93 5.12 22.23 17.27
C GLN A 93 4.47 21.07 16.50
N THR A 94 5.22 20.50 15.55
CA THR A 94 4.74 19.39 14.70
C THR A 94 5.72 18.23 14.72
N ALA A 95 5.19 17.04 14.38
CA ALA A 95 6.00 15.84 14.23
C ALA A 95 7.06 16.01 13.11
N ALA A 96 6.70 16.73 12.04
CA ALA A 96 7.63 17.04 10.95
C ALA A 96 8.86 17.82 11.42
N GLU A 97 8.67 18.82 12.30
CA GLU A 97 9.76 19.61 12.86
C GLU A 97 10.70 18.78 13.72
N ALA A 98 10.15 17.84 14.51
CA ALA A 98 10.94 16.99 15.38
C ALA A 98 11.70 15.90 14.60
N LEU A 99 11.08 15.35 13.54
CA LEU A 99 11.63 14.25 12.75
C LEU A 99 12.54 14.72 11.60
N ASP A 100 12.56 16.02 11.29
CA ASP A 100 13.42 16.59 10.25
C ASP A 100 14.91 16.30 10.44
N VAL A 101 15.35 16.11 11.68
CA VAL A 101 16.73 15.73 11.99
C VAL A 101 17.14 14.37 11.41
N LEU A 102 16.18 13.56 11.00
CA LEU A 102 16.46 12.27 10.38
C LEU A 102 16.83 12.41 8.89
N VAL A 103 16.45 13.51 8.23
CA VAL A 103 16.62 13.70 6.79
C VAL A 103 17.74 14.72 6.51
N PRO A 104 18.66 14.44 5.60
CA PRO A 104 18.86 13.20 4.85
C PRO A 104 19.80 12.19 5.55
N GLN A 105 20.30 12.51 6.75
CA GLN A 105 21.43 11.81 7.38
C GLN A 105 21.10 10.35 7.75
N TYR A 106 19.89 10.07 8.20
CA TYR A 106 19.46 8.75 8.66
C TYR A 106 18.49 8.08 7.69
N THR A 107 17.81 8.87 6.87
CA THR A 107 17.01 8.39 5.76
C THR A 107 16.93 9.42 4.64
N VAL A 108 17.08 8.97 3.40
CA VAL A 108 16.85 9.78 2.20
C VAL A 108 15.47 9.53 1.61
N ASP A 109 14.80 8.46 2.05
CA ASP A 109 13.45 8.11 1.61
C ASP A 109 12.42 8.87 2.44
N THR A 110 12.01 10.02 1.94
CA THR A 110 10.99 10.87 2.56
C THR A 110 9.58 10.37 2.30
N SER A 111 9.39 9.41 1.38
CA SER A 111 8.08 8.83 1.09
C SER A 111 7.51 8.05 2.28
N VAL A 112 8.38 7.52 3.15
CA VAL A 112 7.99 6.81 4.38
C VAL A 112 7.24 7.69 5.38
N PHE A 113 7.35 9.03 5.29
CA PHE A 113 6.63 9.94 6.18
C PHE A 113 5.18 10.22 5.76
N VAL A 114 4.74 9.66 4.63
CA VAL A 114 3.39 9.84 4.11
C VAL A 114 2.64 8.51 4.07
N CYS A 115 1.50 8.45 4.76
CA CYS A 115 0.65 7.25 4.74
C CYS A 115 -0.05 7.12 3.37
N PRO A 116 0.04 5.96 2.69
CA PRO A 116 -0.61 5.75 1.39
C PRO A 116 -2.14 5.83 1.41
N ALA A 117 -2.74 5.75 2.60
CA ALA A 117 -4.19 5.91 2.79
C ALA A 117 -4.59 7.37 3.05
N SER A 118 -3.63 8.24 3.41
CA SER A 118 -3.88 9.66 3.62
C SER A 118 -4.10 10.40 2.29
N LYS A 119 -4.52 11.67 2.39
CA LYS A 119 -4.60 12.59 1.24
C LYS A 119 -3.38 13.50 1.12
N ASP A 120 -2.34 13.22 1.92
CA ASP A 120 -1.12 14.01 1.91
C ASP A 120 -0.32 13.78 0.62
N ARG A 121 0.45 14.77 0.21
CA ARG A 121 1.24 14.69 -1.02
C ARG A 121 2.57 14.00 -0.76
N PRO A 122 3.07 13.18 -1.70
CA PRO A 122 4.43 12.65 -1.62
C PRO A 122 5.45 13.78 -1.44
N LEU A 123 6.46 13.51 -0.61
CA LEU A 123 7.53 14.45 -0.32
C LEU A 123 8.71 14.25 -1.29
N PRO A 124 9.45 15.32 -1.65
CA PRO A 124 10.66 15.19 -2.45
C PRO A 124 11.73 14.37 -1.71
N PRO A 125 12.41 13.42 -2.37
CA PRO A 125 13.43 12.59 -1.72
C PRO A 125 14.60 13.41 -1.18
N GLY A 126 15.03 13.12 0.05
CA GLY A 126 16.22 13.72 0.67
C GLY A 126 16.11 15.20 1.03
N GLU A 127 14.97 15.83 0.82
CA GLU A 127 14.70 17.21 1.21
C GLU A 127 14.17 17.28 2.64
N SER A 128 14.38 18.44 3.31
CA SER A 128 13.83 18.71 4.64
C SER A 128 12.31 18.57 4.66
N ILE A 129 11.81 17.80 5.61
CA ILE A 129 10.37 17.58 5.81
C ILE A 129 9.72 18.64 6.71
N ARG A 130 10.51 19.50 7.32
CA ARG A 130 10.09 20.47 8.36
C ARG A 130 8.91 21.36 7.97
N LYS A 131 8.81 21.73 6.69
CA LYS A 131 7.75 22.60 6.17
C LYS A 131 6.65 21.84 5.44
N HIS A 132 6.74 20.53 5.44
CA HIS A 132 5.80 19.67 4.78
C HIS A 132 4.86 19.02 5.79
N ARG A 133 3.67 18.72 5.34
CA ARG A 133 2.76 17.91 6.12
C ARG A 133 3.12 16.45 5.95
N ILE A 134 3.43 15.78 7.05
CA ILE A 134 3.59 14.33 7.12
C ILE A 134 2.28 13.69 7.59
N SER A 135 2.20 12.36 7.62
CA SER A 135 0.95 11.67 8.00
C SER A 135 0.99 11.08 9.41
N TYR A 136 2.12 11.17 10.09
CA TYR A 136 2.34 10.46 11.36
C TYR A 136 2.59 11.41 12.52
N ALA A 137 2.03 11.06 13.68
CA ALA A 137 2.28 11.71 14.96
C ALA A 137 3.50 11.08 15.65
N TYR A 138 4.20 11.86 16.46
CA TYR A 138 5.42 11.45 17.14
C TYR A 138 5.36 11.78 18.64
N TYR A 139 5.67 10.79 19.47
CA TYR A 139 5.78 10.94 20.94
C TYR A 139 7.22 11.37 21.30
N MET A 140 7.49 12.65 21.15
CA MET A 140 8.80 13.25 21.45
C MET A 140 9.13 13.13 22.93
N GLY A 141 10.37 12.75 23.25
CA GLY A 141 10.86 12.56 24.64
C GLY A 141 10.88 11.11 25.10
N ARG A 142 10.46 10.16 24.27
CA ARG A 142 10.64 8.72 24.53
C ARG A 142 12.13 8.33 24.44
N LEU A 143 12.47 7.29 25.18
CA LEU A 143 13.80 6.68 25.18
C LEU A 143 13.76 5.31 24.51
N ASP A 144 14.88 4.93 23.94
CA ASP A 144 15.09 3.57 23.43
C ASP A 144 15.47 2.64 24.58
N ALA A 145 14.50 2.34 25.42
CA ALA A 145 14.66 1.54 26.63
C ALA A 145 14.15 0.09 26.49
N GLY A 146 13.82 -0.35 25.25
CA GLY A 146 13.30 -1.69 24.99
C GLY A 146 11.91 -1.94 25.56
N GLY A 147 11.13 -0.89 25.79
CA GLY A 147 9.76 -0.98 26.31
C GLY A 147 8.72 -1.12 25.21
N THR A 148 7.45 -1.28 25.61
CA THR A 148 6.28 -1.36 24.73
C THR A 148 5.47 -0.06 24.75
N GLU A 149 6.16 1.07 24.85
CA GLU A 149 5.52 2.38 24.84
C GLU A 149 5.32 2.87 23.41
N VAL A 150 4.20 3.57 23.13
CA VAL A 150 3.96 4.12 21.79
C VAL A 150 4.98 5.21 21.49
N LEU A 151 5.67 5.07 20.36
CA LEU A 151 6.68 5.99 19.86
C LEU A 151 6.15 6.87 18.72
N MET A 152 5.39 6.27 17.81
CA MET A 152 4.72 6.98 16.71
C MET A 152 3.33 6.40 16.47
N SER A 153 2.52 7.14 15.75
CA SER A 153 1.21 6.65 15.30
C SER A 153 0.80 7.33 13.99
N ASP A 154 -0.25 6.82 13.37
CA ASP A 154 -1.02 7.64 12.44
C ASP A 154 -1.51 8.92 13.13
N TRP A 155 -1.86 9.93 12.33
CA TRP A 155 -2.36 11.21 12.86
C TRP A 155 -3.51 11.01 13.84
N GLN A 156 -3.40 11.54 15.06
CA GLN A 156 -4.43 11.40 16.11
C GLN A 156 -5.40 12.60 16.10
N VAL A 157 -6.57 12.39 16.69
CA VAL A 157 -7.61 13.45 16.78
C VAL A 157 -7.17 14.65 17.61
N ASP A 158 -6.35 14.43 18.64
CA ASP A 158 -5.73 15.48 19.45
C ASP A 158 -4.42 14.96 20.08
N THR A 159 -3.71 15.81 20.79
CA THR A 159 -2.39 15.52 21.40
C THR A 159 -2.46 15.19 22.89
N SER A 160 -3.63 14.87 23.44
CA SER A 160 -3.78 14.50 24.85
C SER A 160 -3.51 13.02 25.10
N SER A 161 -3.09 12.68 26.32
CA SER A 161 -3.06 11.28 26.79
C SER A 161 -4.44 10.64 26.69
N LYS A 162 -4.49 9.36 26.34
CA LYS A 162 -5.74 8.61 26.17
C LYS A 162 -5.86 7.51 27.21
N THR A 163 -7.05 7.36 27.75
CA THR A 163 -7.46 6.18 28.52
C THR A 163 -8.28 5.24 27.66
N SER A 164 -8.46 4.00 28.12
CA SER A 164 -9.27 3.00 27.42
C SER A 164 -10.65 3.55 27.04
N GLY A 165 -11.07 3.31 25.80
CA GLY A 165 -12.34 3.76 25.23
C GLY A 165 -12.36 5.19 24.68
N GLN A 166 -11.33 6.01 24.94
CA GLN A 166 -11.23 7.36 24.36
C GLN A 166 -10.86 7.32 22.89
N LEU A 167 -11.26 8.38 22.15
CA LEU A 167 -10.95 8.52 20.73
C LEU A 167 -9.45 8.78 20.52
N VAL A 168 -8.84 7.96 19.69
CA VAL A 168 -7.48 8.14 19.18
C VAL A 168 -7.54 8.61 17.74
N PHE A 169 -8.39 7.98 16.93
CA PHE A 169 -8.57 8.26 15.51
C PHE A 169 -10.01 8.66 15.19
N SER A 170 -10.22 9.25 14.03
CA SER A 170 -11.52 9.70 13.58
C SER A 170 -12.53 8.56 13.46
N THR A 171 -13.76 8.78 13.93
CA THR A 171 -14.91 7.90 13.72
C THR A 171 -15.83 8.37 12.61
N SER A 172 -15.66 9.63 12.16
CA SER A 172 -16.45 10.23 11.09
C SER A 172 -15.76 10.14 9.71
N GLY A 173 -14.48 9.76 9.68
CA GLY A 173 -13.65 9.81 8.47
C GLY A 173 -13.23 11.24 8.08
N GLN A 174 -13.48 12.22 8.95
CA GLN A 174 -13.04 13.61 8.77
C GLN A 174 -11.78 13.88 9.60
N ALA A 175 -10.96 14.85 9.12
CA ALA A 175 -9.79 15.31 9.87
C ALA A 175 -10.20 16.00 11.17
N PRO A 176 -9.37 15.90 12.23
CA PRO A 176 -8.11 15.19 12.32
C PRO A 176 -8.26 13.68 12.54
N GLY A 177 -7.17 12.93 12.34
CA GLY A 177 -7.12 11.51 12.70
C GLY A 177 -7.74 10.57 11.67
N ASN A 178 -7.77 10.94 10.40
CA ASN A 178 -8.51 10.23 9.35
C ASN A 178 -7.62 9.63 8.25
N ASN A 179 -6.36 9.28 8.53
CA ASN A 179 -5.48 8.65 7.53
C ASN A 179 -6.13 7.43 6.89
N HIS A 180 -6.77 6.59 7.69
CA HIS A 180 -7.52 5.41 7.26
C HIS A 180 -9.06 5.60 7.36
N GLY A 181 -9.53 6.83 7.14
CA GLY A 181 -10.96 7.15 7.25
C GLY A 181 -11.48 7.05 8.69
N ASN A 182 -12.44 6.15 8.92
CA ASN A 182 -13.06 5.93 10.23
C ASN A 182 -12.72 4.55 10.82
N THR A 183 -11.74 3.83 10.25
CA THR A 183 -11.47 2.43 10.65
C THR A 183 -10.40 2.30 11.72
N GLY A 184 -9.64 3.37 12.02
CA GLY A 184 -8.56 3.39 13.00
C GLY A 184 -7.24 3.87 12.43
N GLY A 185 -6.13 3.45 13.02
CA GLY A 185 -4.79 3.79 12.59
C GLY A 185 -3.75 2.83 13.15
N THR A 186 -2.50 2.99 12.75
CA THR A 186 -1.37 2.19 13.21
C THR A 186 -0.65 2.88 14.37
N LEU A 187 -0.27 2.12 15.37
CA LEU A 187 0.64 2.52 16.45
C LEU A 187 1.97 1.82 16.24
N LEU A 188 3.07 2.54 16.36
CA LEU A 188 4.44 2.02 16.40
C LEU A 188 4.98 2.15 17.82
N PHE A 189 5.59 1.10 18.32
CA PHE A 189 6.12 1.04 19.69
C PHE A 189 7.65 1.18 19.73
N THR A 190 8.20 1.46 20.91
CA THR A 190 9.63 1.67 21.11
C THR A 190 10.49 0.43 20.88
N ASP A 191 9.90 -0.76 20.86
CA ASP A 191 10.55 -2.02 20.46
C ASP A 191 10.51 -2.29 18.94
N GLY A 192 9.84 -1.44 18.16
CA GLY A 192 9.75 -1.51 16.70
C GLY A 192 8.58 -2.31 16.16
N HIS A 193 7.76 -2.94 17.02
CA HIS A 193 6.53 -3.54 16.50
C HIS A 193 5.48 -2.48 16.17
N ALA A 194 4.64 -2.76 15.19
CA ALA A 194 3.56 -1.88 14.76
C ALA A 194 2.24 -2.64 14.78
N ASP A 195 1.26 -2.10 15.49
CA ASP A 195 -0.06 -2.69 15.65
C ASP A 195 -1.19 -1.79 15.16
N TRP A 196 -2.27 -2.43 14.73
CA TRP A 196 -3.48 -1.74 14.35
C TRP A 196 -4.33 -1.40 15.58
N CYS A 197 -4.66 -0.12 15.71
CA CYS A 197 -5.52 0.39 16.76
C CYS A 197 -6.89 0.80 16.16
N PRO A 198 -8.01 0.33 16.71
CA PRO A 198 -9.33 0.82 16.32
C PRO A 198 -9.47 2.31 16.66
N PRO A 199 -10.53 3.01 16.20
CA PRO A 199 -10.69 4.44 16.44
C PRO A 199 -10.69 4.83 17.93
N ARG A 200 -11.08 3.90 18.82
CA ARG A 200 -11.03 4.07 20.28
C ARG A 200 -9.90 3.23 20.86
N ALA A 201 -9.19 3.79 21.81
CA ALA A 201 -8.08 3.12 22.48
C ALA A 201 -8.53 1.80 23.13
N PRO A 202 -7.92 0.65 22.77
CA PRO A 202 -8.24 -0.62 23.43
C PRO A 202 -7.66 -0.69 24.84
N GLY A 203 -6.67 0.14 25.15
CA GLY A 203 -5.99 0.25 26.43
C GLY A 203 -5.56 1.69 26.72
N SER A 204 -4.71 1.87 27.71
CA SER A 204 -4.16 3.19 28.04
C SER A 204 -3.02 3.55 27.06
N LEU A 205 -3.11 4.72 26.45
CA LEU A 205 -2.06 5.40 25.70
C LEU A 205 -1.60 6.64 26.48
N ALA A 206 -1.50 6.50 27.80
CA ALA A 206 -1.11 7.59 28.67
C ALA A 206 0.41 7.86 28.56
N PHE A 207 0.75 9.12 28.62
CA PHE A 207 2.12 9.59 28.73
C PHE A 207 2.17 10.80 29.68
N THR A 208 3.31 11.01 30.28
CA THR A 208 3.57 12.12 31.22
C THR A 208 4.82 12.87 30.78
N GLN A 209 5.00 14.10 31.26
CA GLN A 209 6.21 14.85 31.02
C GLN A 209 7.46 14.02 31.37
N PRO A 210 8.54 14.08 30.56
CA PRO A 210 8.78 15.03 29.49
C PRO A 210 8.23 14.64 28.10
N VAL A 211 7.43 13.57 27.99
CA VAL A 211 6.90 13.11 26.71
C VAL A 211 5.81 14.04 26.22
N VAL A 212 5.88 14.44 24.97
CA VAL A 212 4.91 15.30 24.30
C VAL A 212 4.48 14.64 22.97
N LEU A 213 3.17 14.51 22.75
CA LEU A 213 2.67 14.06 21.46
C LEU A 213 2.60 15.24 20.49
N LEU A 214 3.27 15.11 19.37
CA LEU A 214 3.26 16.04 18.25
C LEU A 214 2.45 15.43 17.09
N ASN A 215 1.42 16.11 16.66
CA ASN A 215 0.69 15.76 15.44
C ASN A 215 1.38 16.34 14.19
N PRO A 216 1.01 15.85 12.99
CA PRO A 216 1.47 16.36 11.70
C PRO A 216 1.28 17.85 11.50
#